data_24002c21dafc011bc385aa6bd091da54
#
_entry.id   24002c21dafc011bc385aa6bd091da54
#
_cell.length_a   1.000
_cell.length_b   1.000
_cell.length_c   1.000
_cell.angle_alpha   90.00
_cell.angle_beta   90.00
_cell.angle_gamma   90.00
#
_symmetry.space_group_name_H-M   'P 1'
#
loop_
_entity.id
_entity.type
_entity.pdbx_description
1 polymer ?
#
loop_
_entity_poly.entity_id
_entity_poly.type
_entity_poly.pdbx_seq_one_letter_code
_entity_poly.pdbx_strand_id
1 'polypeptide(L)'
;MIKTDKTRAEIVTSFYEQIDEDSRLEKRRQGQLEYFITMNYIHKFAKEGGKILETGAGTGRYSIALAKEGFHVSAIELTEKNLKELKEKANGIANIEAFQGDALDLGRFEDDTFDVTLSFGPMYHLYDEKDQHRALDEAIRVTKPGGVILAAFLSAHAIICTNYLYDFLPTTAGLKENFDKNYNVRHFKEQLFTGFDICEFEELFDNKPVDHITTVAVDNVLEIAEARPDFQMSDEDFSAFADYQLHICEKREMLGSSSHLLYICRKHAGAGL
;
A
#
# COMPACT_ATOMS: atom_id res chain seq x y z
N MET A 1 6.94 -21.65 14.81
CA MET A 1 7.06 -20.17 14.93
C MET A 1 7.85 -19.85 16.19
N ILE A 2 8.90 -19.07 16.08
CA ILE A 2 9.68 -18.57 17.23
C ILE A 2 8.91 -17.37 17.77
N LYS A 3 8.30 -17.50 18.95
CA LYS A 3 7.65 -16.34 19.60
C LYS A 3 8.71 -15.28 19.88
N THR A 4 8.45 -14.05 19.49
CA THR A 4 9.33 -12.91 19.73
C THR A 4 8.69 -11.96 20.76
N ASP A 5 9.53 -11.40 21.62
CA ASP A 5 9.11 -10.33 22.56
C ASP A 5 9.10 -8.95 21.90
N LYS A 6 9.61 -8.85 20.65
CA LYS A 6 9.64 -7.59 19.89
C LYS A 6 8.23 -7.06 19.63
N THR A 7 8.07 -5.77 19.64
CA THR A 7 6.85 -5.07 19.18
C THR A 7 6.73 -5.16 17.65
N ARG A 8 5.56 -4.86 17.10
CA ARG A 8 5.35 -4.75 15.66
C ARG A 8 6.34 -3.78 15.03
N ALA A 9 6.47 -2.58 15.59
CA ALA A 9 7.36 -1.55 15.08
C ALA A 9 8.83 -2.03 15.04
N GLU A 10 9.31 -2.74 16.07
CA GLU A 10 10.66 -3.30 16.09
C GLU A 10 10.86 -4.40 15.05
N ILE A 11 9.84 -5.23 14.77
CA ILE A 11 9.90 -6.26 13.72
C ILE A 11 10.03 -5.59 12.35
N VAL A 12 9.16 -4.64 12.05
CA VAL A 12 9.14 -3.90 10.79
C VAL A 12 10.46 -3.13 10.59
N THR A 13 10.90 -2.37 11.60
CA THR A 13 12.16 -1.63 11.54
C THR A 13 13.36 -2.54 11.27
N SER A 14 13.46 -3.67 12.02
CA SER A 14 14.56 -4.63 11.82
C SER A 14 14.61 -5.21 10.41
N PHE A 15 13.47 -5.35 9.73
CA PHE A 15 13.41 -5.81 8.35
C PHE A 15 13.89 -4.74 7.36
N TYR A 16 13.32 -3.53 7.44
CA TYR A 16 13.66 -2.45 6.52
C TYR A 16 15.09 -1.92 6.67
N GLU A 17 15.74 -2.13 7.82
CA GLU A 17 17.17 -1.88 7.99
C GLU A 17 18.05 -2.76 7.09
N GLN A 18 17.57 -3.94 6.69
CA GLN A 18 18.34 -4.95 5.95
C GLN A 18 18.10 -4.93 4.43
N ILE A 19 17.05 -4.28 3.96
CA ILE A 19 16.68 -4.27 2.53
C ILE A 19 16.89 -2.91 1.89
N ASP A 20 16.98 -2.91 0.56
CA ASP A 20 16.97 -1.72 -0.30
C ASP A 20 15.54 -1.48 -0.79
N GLU A 21 14.75 -0.73 0.00
CA GLU A 21 13.38 -0.38 -0.35
C GLU A 21 13.31 0.59 -1.55
N ASP A 22 14.33 1.41 -1.71
CA ASP A 22 14.34 2.46 -2.73
C ASP A 22 14.15 1.95 -4.16
N SER A 23 14.77 0.83 -4.45
CA SER A 23 14.76 0.29 -5.81
C SER A 23 13.57 -0.63 -6.12
N ARG A 24 12.68 -0.91 -5.16
CA ARG A 24 11.58 -1.87 -5.28
C ARG A 24 10.67 -1.58 -6.48
N LEU A 25 10.25 -0.33 -6.63
CA LEU A 25 9.33 0.08 -7.70
C LEU A 25 10.03 0.43 -9.04
N GLU A 26 11.35 0.29 -9.13
CA GLU A 26 12.10 0.64 -10.33
C GLU A 26 12.70 -0.56 -11.05
N LYS A 27 13.23 -1.52 -10.29
CA LYS A 27 14.05 -2.61 -10.84
C LYS A 27 13.25 -3.64 -11.63
N ARG A 28 12.00 -3.86 -11.27
CA ARG A 28 11.14 -4.87 -11.85
C ARG A 28 10.00 -4.26 -12.63
N ARG A 29 9.56 -4.92 -13.71
CA ARG A 29 8.38 -4.50 -14.48
C ARG A 29 7.10 -4.52 -13.63
N GLN A 30 7.00 -5.48 -12.72
CA GLN A 30 5.90 -5.54 -11.74
C GLN A 30 5.84 -4.25 -10.89
N GLY A 31 6.96 -3.82 -10.30
CA GLY A 31 7.00 -2.59 -9.50
C GLY A 31 6.74 -1.33 -10.35
N GLN A 32 7.23 -1.30 -11.59
CA GLN A 32 6.94 -0.20 -12.53
C GLN A 32 5.44 -0.14 -12.87
N LEU A 33 4.78 -1.29 -13.02
CA LEU A 33 3.34 -1.38 -13.27
C LEU A 33 2.54 -0.93 -12.04
N GLU A 34 2.90 -1.41 -10.85
CA GLU A 34 2.31 -0.98 -9.57
C GLU A 34 2.38 0.55 -9.44
N TYR A 35 3.54 1.13 -9.68
CA TYR A 35 3.74 2.58 -9.65
C TYR A 35 2.87 3.29 -10.70
N PHE A 36 2.87 2.83 -11.94
CA PHE A 36 2.10 3.43 -13.03
C PHE A 36 0.60 3.45 -12.73
N ILE A 37 0.01 2.30 -12.35
CA ILE A 37 -1.41 2.20 -12.04
C ILE A 37 -1.75 3.07 -10.83
N THR A 38 -0.97 2.98 -9.76
CA THR A 38 -1.20 3.75 -8.53
C THR A 38 -1.18 5.26 -8.79
N MET A 39 -0.18 5.77 -9.52
CA MET A 39 -0.10 7.19 -9.88
C MET A 39 -1.30 7.65 -10.71
N ASN A 40 -1.77 6.83 -11.67
CA ASN A 40 -2.98 7.15 -12.43
C ASN A 40 -4.21 7.33 -11.52
N TYR A 41 -4.36 6.47 -10.50
CA TYR A 41 -5.46 6.60 -9.54
C TYR A 41 -5.29 7.79 -8.59
N ILE A 42 -4.06 8.12 -8.17
CA ILE A 42 -3.83 9.34 -7.39
C ILE A 42 -4.24 10.56 -8.21
N HIS A 43 -3.78 10.68 -9.45
CA HIS A 43 -4.12 11.80 -10.32
C HIS A 43 -5.62 11.90 -10.64
N LYS A 44 -6.33 10.77 -10.72
CA LYS A 44 -7.80 10.76 -10.93
C LYS A 44 -8.55 11.49 -9.81
N PHE A 45 -8.01 11.52 -8.59
CA PHE A 45 -8.67 12.08 -7.42
C PHE A 45 -7.99 13.33 -6.84
N ALA A 46 -6.69 13.49 -7.05
CA ALA A 46 -5.95 14.66 -6.58
C ALA A 46 -6.24 15.89 -7.47
N LYS A 47 -6.50 17.03 -6.84
CA LYS A 47 -6.67 18.31 -7.52
C LYS A 47 -5.34 19.06 -7.53
N GLU A 48 -5.06 19.82 -8.57
CA GLU A 48 -3.85 20.65 -8.70
C GLU A 48 -3.61 21.47 -7.41
N GLY A 49 -2.38 21.40 -6.88
CA GLY A 49 -2.00 22.07 -5.65
C GLY A 49 -2.66 21.51 -4.38
N GLY A 50 -3.37 20.37 -4.46
CA GLY A 50 -4.03 19.74 -3.34
C GLY A 50 -3.07 19.26 -2.27
N LYS A 51 -3.59 19.08 -1.05
CA LYS A 51 -2.84 18.53 0.09
C LYS A 51 -2.96 17.00 0.10
N ILE A 52 -1.83 16.33 0.09
CA ILE A 52 -1.74 14.86 0.11
C ILE A 52 -0.99 14.41 1.35
N LEU A 53 -1.55 13.44 2.07
CA LEU A 53 -0.84 12.69 3.10
C LEU A 53 -0.44 11.33 2.54
N GLU A 54 0.80 10.92 2.76
CA GLU A 54 1.22 9.53 2.57
C GLU A 54 1.67 8.94 3.91
N THR A 55 1.05 7.83 4.33
CA THR A 55 1.49 7.03 5.48
C THR A 55 2.18 5.76 5.00
N GLY A 56 3.34 5.43 5.61
CA GLY A 56 4.22 4.38 5.11
C GLY A 56 5.01 4.80 3.87
N ALA A 57 5.49 6.05 3.86
CA ALA A 57 6.09 6.66 2.67
C ALA A 57 7.39 6.01 2.20
N GLY A 58 8.00 5.13 2.99
CA GLY A 58 9.27 4.50 2.65
C GLY A 58 10.35 5.53 2.33
N THR A 59 11.04 5.36 1.23
CA THR A 59 12.06 6.31 0.73
C THR A 59 11.46 7.46 -0.09
N GLY A 60 10.13 7.59 -0.14
CA GLY A 60 9.41 8.73 -0.71
C GLY A 60 9.10 8.65 -2.20
N ARG A 61 8.97 7.48 -2.77
CA ARG A 61 8.76 7.30 -4.22
C ARG A 61 7.55 8.08 -4.74
N TYR A 62 6.39 7.93 -4.10
CA TYR A 62 5.18 8.67 -4.46
C TYR A 62 5.23 10.11 -3.95
N SER A 63 5.57 10.31 -2.68
CA SER A 63 5.64 11.63 -2.05
C SER A 63 6.49 12.63 -2.82
N ILE A 64 7.70 12.23 -3.24
CA ILE A 64 8.63 13.08 -3.97
C ILE A 64 8.12 13.37 -5.39
N ALA A 65 7.56 12.37 -6.08
CA ALA A 65 7.00 12.55 -7.41
C ALA A 65 5.85 13.57 -7.37
N LEU A 66 4.90 13.39 -6.46
CA LEU A 66 3.75 14.26 -6.29
C LEU A 66 4.17 15.69 -5.88
N ALA A 67 5.15 15.84 -5.00
CA ALA A 67 5.66 17.16 -4.62
C ALA A 67 6.31 17.90 -5.80
N LYS A 68 7.03 17.17 -6.66
CA LYS A 68 7.59 17.74 -7.90
C LYS A 68 6.53 18.17 -8.92
N GLU A 69 5.36 17.54 -8.88
CA GLU A 69 4.20 17.91 -9.70
C GLU A 69 3.41 19.09 -9.10
N GLY A 70 3.80 19.60 -7.93
CA GLY A 70 3.22 20.79 -7.31
C GLY A 70 2.16 20.52 -6.24
N PHE A 71 1.95 19.26 -5.84
CA PHE A 71 1.12 18.94 -4.67
C PHE A 71 1.83 19.29 -3.36
N HIS A 72 1.05 19.64 -2.33
CA HIS A 72 1.57 19.81 -0.97
C HIS A 72 1.54 18.46 -0.24
N VAL A 73 2.70 17.86 -0.05
CA VAL A 73 2.80 16.48 0.46
C VAL A 73 3.31 16.47 1.89
N SER A 74 2.57 15.78 2.77
CA SER A 74 3.06 15.35 4.09
C SER A 74 3.31 13.85 4.05
N ALA A 75 4.52 13.43 4.42
CA ALA A 75 4.94 12.03 4.41
C ALA A 75 5.22 11.54 5.84
N ILE A 76 4.61 10.41 6.22
CA ILE A 76 4.86 9.72 7.49
C ILE A 76 5.58 8.41 7.20
N GLU A 77 6.72 8.21 7.83
CA GLU A 77 7.51 6.99 7.74
C GLU A 77 7.89 6.49 9.14
N LEU A 78 7.72 5.17 9.36
CA LEU A 78 7.95 4.53 10.63
C LEU A 78 9.46 4.39 10.92
N THR A 79 10.24 3.99 9.90
CA THR A 79 11.64 3.62 10.05
C THR A 79 12.57 4.81 9.87
N GLU A 80 13.56 4.93 10.74
CA GLU A 80 14.51 6.05 10.68
C GLU A 80 15.36 6.00 9.40
N LYS A 81 15.76 4.81 8.95
CA LYS A 81 16.54 4.63 7.73
C LYS A 81 15.82 5.17 6.50
N ASN A 82 14.59 4.72 6.26
CA ASN A 82 13.83 5.16 5.08
C ASN A 82 13.50 6.65 5.16
N LEU A 83 13.13 7.14 6.34
CA LEU A 83 12.86 8.57 6.56
C LEU A 83 14.08 9.43 6.24
N LYS A 84 15.28 8.98 6.62
CA LYS A 84 16.52 9.69 6.30
C LYS A 84 16.74 9.76 4.79
N GLU A 85 16.60 8.65 4.09
CA GLU A 85 16.72 8.60 2.64
C GLU A 85 15.67 9.50 1.96
N LEU A 86 14.41 9.46 2.42
CA LEU A 86 13.35 10.33 1.93
C LEU A 86 13.75 11.81 2.09
N LYS A 87 14.21 12.22 3.27
CA LYS A 87 14.64 13.61 3.54
C LYS A 87 15.81 14.05 2.68
N GLU A 88 16.77 13.16 2.45
CA GLU A 88 17.92 13.43 1.60
C GLU A 88 17.48 13.68 0.14
N LYS A 89 16.57 12.84 -0.39
CA LYS A 89 16.01 12.98 -1.74
C LYS A 89 15.07 14.17 -1.90
N ALA A 90 14.32 14.49 -0.84
CA ALA A 90 13.41 15.63 -0.82
C ALA A 90 14.13 16.97 -0.66
N ASN A 91 15.44 16.97 -0.40
CA ASN A 91 16.20 18.19 -0.20
C ASN A 91 16.10 19.13 -1.42
N GLY A 92 15.68 20.37 -1.18
CA GLY A 92 15.46 21.36 -2.22
C GLY A 92 14.08 21.31 -2.88
N ILE A 93 13.19 20.40 -2.50
CA ILE A 93 11.80 20.36 -2.95
C ILE A 93 10.94 21.09 -1.91
N ALA A 94 10.27 22.16 -2.31
CA ALA A 94 9.59 23.07 -1.36
C ALA A 94 8.26 22.51 -0.80
N ASN A 95 7.60 21.61 -1.53
CA ASN A 95 6.23 21.22 -1.24
C ASN A 95 6.11 19.87 -0.52
N ILE A 96 7.16 19.41 0.15
CA ILE A 96 7.16 18.16 0.89
C ILE A 96 7.71 18.33 2.29
N GLU A 97 6.99 17.76 3.26
CA GLU A 97 7.45 17.62 4.64
C GLU A 97 7.41 16.15 5.05
N ALA A 98 8.50 15.65 5.64
CA ALA A 98 8.61 14.25 6.03
C ALA A 98 8.87 14.11 7.55
N PHE A 99 8.09 13.24 8.20
CA PHE A 99 8.09 13.06 9.63
C PHE A 99 8.21 11.58 10.00
N GLN A 100 8.91 11.30 11.10
CA GLN A 100 8.82 9.99 11.71
C GLN A 100 7.47 9.83 12.41
N GLY A 101 6.81 8.70 12.19
CA GLY A 101 5.53 8.42 12.82
C GLY A 101 4.97 7.06 12.45
N ASP A 102 3.89 6.71 13.11
CA ASP A 102 3.12 5.48 12.86
C ASP A 102 1.74 5.85 12.31
N ALA A 103 1.24 5.10 11.35
CA ALA A 103 -0.13 5.27 10.82
C ALA A 103 -1.22 5.10 11.90
N LEU A 104 -0.88 4.48 13.02
CA LEU A 104 -1.77 4.35 14.18
C LEU A 104 -1.96 5.65 14.96
N ASP A 105 -1.14 6.67 14.72
CA ASP A 105 -1.20 7.95 15.42
C ASP A 105 -0.82 9.09 14.48
N LEU A 106 -1.82 9.71 13.89
CA LEU A 106 -1.70 10.90 13.06
C LEU A 106 -2.09 12.18 13.82
N GLY A 107 -2.02 12.17 15.17
CA GLY A 107 -2.43 13.27 16.04
C GLY A 107 -1.67 14.59 15.82
N ARG A 108 -0.58 14.59 15.04
CA ARG A 108 0.09 15.82 14.57
C ARG A 108 -0.71 16.62 13.55
N PHE A 109 -1.68 15.98 12.88
CA PHE A 109 -2.53 16.60 11.88
C PHE A 109 -3.92 16.81 12.45
N GLU A 110 -4.49 17.97 12.15
CA GLU A 110 -5.88 18.28 12.46
C GLU A 110 -6.83 17.43 11.61
N ASP A 111 -8.06 17.28 12.06
CA ASP A 111 -9.13 16.67 11.29
C ASP A 111 -9.30 17.41 9.96
N ASP A 112 -9.79 16.71 8.95
CA ASP A 112 -10.19 17.31 7.68
C ASP A 112 -9.10 18.16 6.98
N THR A 113 -7.85 17.73 7.06
CA THR A 113 -6.69 18.47 6.55
C THR A 113 -6.36 18.17 5.10
N PHE A 114 -6.45 16.88 4.66
CA PHE A 114 -5.94 16.42 3.38
C PHE A 114 -7.04 16.18 2.36
N ASP A 115 -6.76 16.52 1.10
CA ASP A 115 -7.67 16.26 -0.02
C ASP A 115 -7.61 14.78 -0.43
N VAL A 116 -6.42 14.18 -0.33
CA VAL A 116 -6.17 12.76 -0.58
C VAL A 116 -5.25 12.20 0.50
N THR A 117 -5.59 11.03 1.03
CA THR A 117 -4.73 10.27 1.95
C THR A 117 -4.35 8.94 1.33
N LEU A 118 -3.04 8.70 1.25
CA LEU A 118 -2.42 7.47 0.75
C LEU A 118 -1.97 6.66 1.96
N SER A 119 -2.55 5.47 2.13
CA SER A 119 -2.10 4.51 3.15
C SER A 119 -1.38 3.37 2.44
N PHE A 120 -0.10 3.60 2.11
CA PHE A 120 0.73 2.67 1.35
C PHE A 120 1.76 2.01 2.25
N GLY A 121 1.55 0.73 2.57
CA GLY A 121 2.43 -0.04 3.45
C GLY A 121 1.89 -0.34 4.84
N PRO A 122 1.24 0.56 5.61
CA PRO A 122 0.81 0.25 6.97
C PRO A 122 0.01 -1.04 7.08
N MET A 123 -0.99 -1.25 6.20
CA MET A 123 -1.85 -2.43 6.22
C MET A 123 -1.10 -3.74 5.97
N TYR A 124 0.08 -3.69 5.34
CA TYR A 124 0.94 -4.87 5.14
C TYR A 124 1.53 -5.42 6.44
N HIS A 125 1.57 -4.59 7.49
CA HIS A 125 2.26 -4.88 8.75
C HIS A 125 1.34 -4.87 9.98
N LEU A 126 0.03 -4.66 9.79
CA LEU A 126 -0.93 -4.64 10.87
C LEU A 126 -1.65 -5.98 10.95
N TYR A 127 -1.26 -6.81 11.92
CA TYR A 127 -1.84 -8.14 12.16
C TYR A 127 -3.00 -8.12 13.18
N ASP A 128 -3.12 -7.07 13.99
CA ASP A 128 -4.19 -6.91 14.97
C ASP A 128 -5.33 -6.08 14.38
N GLU A 129 -6.54 -6.62 14.40
CA GLU A 129 -7.72 -6.00 13.82
C GLU A 129 -8.00 -4.60 14.42
N LYS A 130 -7.72 -4.40 15.71
CA LYS A 130 -7.87 -3.07 16.35
C LYS A 130 -6.90 -2.06 15.78
N ASP A 131 -5.66 -2.49 15.52
CA ASP A 131 -4.66 -1.63 14.90
C ASP A 131 -5.03 -1.33 13.44
N GLN A 132 -5.55 -2.32 12.70
CA GLN A 132 -6.07 -2.12 11.34
C GLN A 132 -7.18 -1.06 11.34
N HIS A 133 -8.19 -1.21 12.18
CA HIS A 133 -9.26 -0.23 12.32
C HIS A 133 -8.73 1.15 12.73
N ARG A 134 -7.79 1.21 13.68
CA ARG A 134 -7.21 2.46 14.14
C ARG A 134 -6.46 3.20 13.03
N ALA A 135 -5.66 2.51 12.23
CA ALA A 135 -4.96 3.13 11.10
C ALA A 135 -5.94 3.71 10.08
N LEU A 136 -7.03 2.97 9.78
CA LEU A 136 -8.06 3.44 8.86
C LEU A 136 -8.85 4.61 9.44
N ASP A 137 -9.18 4.59 10.73
CA ASP A 137 -9.89 5.68 11.41
C ASP A 137 -9.07 6.97 11.41
N GLU A 138 -7.77 6.88 11.67
CA GLU A 138 -6.85 8.02 11.57
C GLU A 138 -6.77 8.55 10.13
N ALA A 139 -6.63 7.67 9.13
CA ALA A 139 -6.65 8.09 7.72
C ALA A 139 -7.95 8.79 7.35
N ILE A 140 -9.11 8.28 7.81
CA ILE A 140 -10.43 8.89 7.58
C ILE A 140 -10.53 10.23 8.31
N ARG A 141 -10.08 10.31 9.57
CA ARG A 141 -10.14 11.53 10.38
C ARG A 141 -9.43 12.69 9.70
N VAL A 142 -8.19 12.48 9.26
CA VAL A 142 -7.37 13.55 8.67
C VAL A 142 -7.75 13.90 7.23
N THR A 143 -8.52 13.05 6.55
CA THR A 143 -9.03 13.32 5.21
C THR A 143 -10.24 14.26 5.28
N LYS A 144 -10.31 15.24 4.40
CA LYS A 144 -11.44 16.20 4.31
C LYS A 144 -12.75 15.49 3.94
N PRO A 145 -13.92 16.02 4.35
CA PRO A 145 -15.19 15.61 3.79
C PRO A 145 -15.18 15.68 2.25
N GLY A 146 -15.58 14.60 1.59
CA GLY A 146 -15.49 14.45 0.13
C GLY A 146 -14.09 14.15 -0.41
N GLY A 147 -13.06 14.15 0.43
CA GLY A 147 -11.71 13.69 0.10
C GLY A 147 -11.62 12.18 -0.10
N VAL A 148 -10.52 11.71 -0.67
CA VAL A 148 -10.35 10.31 -1.07
C VAL A 148 -9.21 9.65 -0.31
N ILE A 149 -9.43 8.42 0.10
CA ILE A 149 -8.43 7.55 0.72
C ILE A 149 -8.11 6.42 -0.26
N LEU A 150 -6.82 6.18 -0.50
CA LEU A 150 -6.31 5.03 -1.21
C LEU A 150 -5.54 4.16 -0.21
N ALA A 151 -6.06 2.99 0.11
CA ALA A 151 -5.45 2.06 1.04
C ALA A 151 -4.90 0.84 0.29
N ALA A 152 -3.58 0.65 0.33
CA ALA A 152 -2.93 -0.49 -0.29
C ALA A 152 -2.93 -1.70 0.65
N PHE A 153 -3.19 -2.88 0.10
CA PHE A 153 -3.14 -4.14 0.83
C PHE A 153 -2.64 -5.30 -0.04
N LEU A 154 -2.22 -6.38 0.60
CA LEU A 154 -1.73 -7.58 -0.06
C LEU A 154 -2.81 -8.67 -0.09
N SER A 155 -2.90 -9.39 -1.21
CA SER A 155 -3.73 -10.59 -1.31
C SER A 155 -3.02 -11.78 -0.67
N ALA A 156 -3.62 -12.40 0.36
CA ALA A 156 -3.09 -13.60 0.99
C ALA A 156 -2.95 -14.77 -0.02
N HIS A 157 -3.88 -14.87 -0.97
CA HIS A 157 -3.86 -15.92 -1.98
C HIS A 157 -2.75 -15.72 -3.01
N ALA A 158 -2.49 -14.47 -3.40
CA ALA A 158 -1.39 -14.15 -4.31
C ALA A 158 -0.04 -14.42 -3.65
N ILE A 159 0.13 -14.15 -2.34
CA ILE A 159 1.34 -14.48 -1.58
C ILE A 159 1.65 -15.99 -1.68
N ILE A 160 0.66 -16.87 -1.63
CA ILE A 160 0.89 -18.31 -1.82
C ILE A 160 1.43 -18.60 -3.21
N CYS A 161 0.91 -17.94 -4.24
CA CYS A 161 1.37 -18.14 -5.61
C CYS A 161 2.79 -17.62 -5.82
N THR A 162 3.09 -16.42 -5.33
CA THR A 162 4.39 -15.76 -5.54
C THR A 162 5.50 -16.34 -4.69
N ASN A 163 5.27 -16.57 -3.39
CA ASN A 163 6.34 -16.94 -2.46
C ASN A 163 6.49 -18.46 -2.29
N TYR A 164 5.42 -19.24 -2.47
CA TYR A 164 5.45 -20.66 -2.13
C TYR A 164 5.31 -21.60 -3.33
N LEU A 165 4.58 -21.21 -4.37
CA LEU A 165 4.53 -22.03 -5.58
C LEU A 165 5.71 -21.74 -6.51
N TYR A 166 6.20 -20.51 -6.49
CA TYR A 166 7.20 -20.06 -7.43
C TYR A 166 8.63 -20.09 -6.84
N ASP A 167 8.83 -19.59 -5.63
CA ASP A 167 10.16 -19.44 -4.98
C ASP A 167 10.68 -20.71 -4.29
N PHE A 168 10.09 -21.89 -4.59
CA PHE A 168 10.53 -23.18 -4.03
C PHE A 168 10.41 -23.32 -2.51
N LEU A 169 9.73 -22.41 -1.84
CA LEU A 169 9.38 -22.60 -0.44
C LEU A 169 8.32 -23.70 -0.33
N PRO A 170 8.35 -24.56 0.70
CA PRO A 170 7.38 -25.63 0.83
C PRO A 170 5.94 -25.07 0.91
N THR A 171 5.12 -25.32 -0.12
CA THR A 171 3.71 -24.89 -0.17
C THR A 171 2.94 -25.30 1.08
N THR A 172 3.21 -26.49 1.61
CA THR A 172 2.58 -26.96 2.86
C THR A 172 2.94 -26.09 4.07
N ALA A 173 4.13 -25.50 4.10
CA ALA A 173 4.51 -24.56 5.15
C ALA A 173 3.75 -23.24 4.98
N GLY A 174 3.72 -22.69 3.76
CA GLY A 174 3.00 -21.47 3.45
C GLY A 174 1.50 -21.55 3.76
N LEU A 175 0.86 -22.64 3.36
CA LEU A 175 -0.56 -22.84 3.67
C LEU A 175 -0.82 -22.92 5.18
N LYS A 176 0.02 -23.61 5.95
CA LYS A 176 -0.13 -23.70 7.41
C LYS A 176 0.16 -22.37 8.13
N GLU A 177 1.04 -21.57 7.56
CA GLU A 177 1.41 -20.28 8.12
C GLU A 177 0.31 -19.25 7.89
N ASN A 178 -0.19 -19.13 6.67
CA ASN A 178 -1.07 -18.05 6.26
C ASN A 178 -2.56 -18.37 6.39
N PHE A 179 -2.93 -19.65 6.55
CA PHE A 179 -4.34 -20.08 6.63
C PHE A 179 -4.62 -21.01 7.81
N ASP A 180 -5.86 -20.98 8.28
CA ASP A 180 -6.37 -21.95 9.24
C ASP A 180 -6.78 -23.27 8.54
N LYS A 181 -7.34 -24.22 9.31
CA LYS A 181 -7.80 -25.51 8.77
C LYS A 181 -8.97 -25.42 7.79
N ASN A 182 -9.68 -24.28 7.76
CA ASN A 182 -10.80 -23.99 6.86
C ASN A 182 -10.38 -23.07 5.70
N TYR A 183 -9.07 -22.77 5.59
CA TYR A 183 -8.48 -21.84 4.64
C TYR A 183 -8.91 -20.39 4.82
N ASN A 184 -9.33 -19.98 6.03
CA ASN A 184 -9.44 -18.56 6.36
C ASN A 184 -8.06 -17.98 6.59
N VAL A 185 -7.85 -16.74 6.19
CA VAL A 185 -6.60 -16.01 6.38
C VAL A 185 -6.27 -15.87 7.86
N ARG A 186 -5.00 -15.94 8.19
CA ARG A 186 -4.49 -15.80 9.56
C ARG A 186 -3.65 -14.56 9.67
N HIS A 187 -3.88 -13.80 10.72
CA HIS A 187 -3.07 -12.66 11.12
C HIS A 187 -2.37 -12.94 12.44
N PHE A 188 -1.07 -12.72 12.52
CA PHE A 188 -0.30 -12.98 13.74
C PHE A 188 0.94 -12.10 13.83
N LYS A 189 1.39 -11.84 15.04
CA LYS A 189 2.43 -10.87 15.38
C LYS A 189 3.75 -11.06 14.63
N GLU A 190 4.17 -12.31 14.45
CA GLU A 190 5.44 -12.65 13.81
C GLU A 190 5.39 -12.60 12.28
N GLN A 191 4.19 -12.38 11.70
CA GLN A 191 3.99 -12.22 10.28
C GLN A 191 4.47 -10.82 9.87
N LEU A 192 5.53 -10.77 9.08
CA LEU A 192 6.07 -9.50 8.62
C LEU A 192 5.12 -8.81 7.64
N PHE A 193 4.63 -9.59 6.67
CA PHE A 193 3.66 -9.12 5.68
C PHE A 193 2.34 -9.83 5.88
N THR A 194 1.33 -9.04 6.23
CA THR A 194 -0.04 -9.49 6.39
C THR A 194 -0.78 -9.42 5.06
N GLY A 195 -1.28 -10.55 4.59
CA GLY A 195 -2.20 -10.60 3.45
C GLY A 195 -3.65 -10.71 3.92
N PHE A 196 -4.58 -10.38 3.05
CA PHE A 196 -6.02 -10.39 3.31
C PHE A 196 -6.77 -11.18 2.23
N ASP A 197 -7.93 -11.72 2.57
CA ASP A 197 -9.00 -11.89 1.60
C ASP A 197 -9.51 -10.51 1.18
N ILE A 198 -9.90 -10.37 -0.09
CA ILE A 198 -10.39 -9.08 -0.59
C ILE A 198 -11.65 -8.65 0.18
N CYS A 199 -12.59 -9.58 0.40
CA CYS A 199 -13.81 -9.29 1.15
C CYS A 199 -13.50 -8.90 2.60
N GLU A 200 -12.59 -9.61 3.26
CA GLU A 200 -12.13 -9.30 4.62
C GLU A 200 -11.56 -7.88 4.72
N PHE A 201 -10.74 -7.47 3.75
CA PHE A 201 -10.21 -6.12 3.73
C PHE A 201 -11.30 -5.06 3.49
N GLU A 202 -12.22 -5.33 2.60
CA GLU A 202 -13.37 -4.45 2.32
C GLU A 202 -14.26 -4.29 3.56
N GLU A 203 -14.50 -5.37 4.34
CA GLU A 203 -15.27 -5.37 5.59
C GLU A 203 -14.66 -4.47 6.69
N LEU A 204 -13.34 -4.20 6.68
CA LEU A 204 -12.73 -3.25 7.60
C LEU A 204 -13.30 -1.83 7.49
N PHE A 205 -13.92 -1.51 6.37
CA PHE A 205 -14.57 -0.22 6.12
C PHE A 205 -16.06 -0.21 6.46
N ASP A 206 -16.63 -1.34 6.86
CA ASP A 206 -18.02 -1.42 7.27
C ASP A 206 -18.31 -0.46 8.43
N ASN A 207 -19.42 0.25 8.34
CA ASN A 207 -19.84 1.26 9.33
C ASN A 207 -18.89 2.46 9.51
N LYS A 208 -17.88 2.62 8.64
CA LYS A 208 -17.07 3.84 8.60
C LYS A 208 -17.74 4.92 7.70
N PRO A 209 -17.49 6.22 7.96
CA PRO A 209 -18.12 7.30 7.21
C PRO A 209 -17.48 7.51 5.83
N VAL A 210 -17.45 6.44 5.03
CA VAL A 210 -16.87 6.44 3.68
C VAL A 210 -17.76 5.66 2.70
N ASP A 211 -17.71 6.07 1.43
CA ASP A 211 -18.31 5.33 0.31
C ASP A 211 -17.20 4.63 -0.47
N HIS A 212 -17.31 3.32 -0.68
CA HIS A 212 -16.43 2.58 -1.58
C HIS A 212 -16.55 3.11 -3.01
N ILE A 213 -15.43 3.40 -3.66
CA ILE A 213 -15.38 3.81 -5.07
C ILE A 213 -15.05 2.61 -5.94
N THR A 214 -13.92 1.96 -5.67
CA THR A 214 -13.44 0.79 -6.42
C THR A 214 -12.31 0.10 -5.67
N THR A 215 -12.08 -1.17 -6.00
CA THR A 215 -10.87 -1.92 -5.64
C THR A 215 -10.09 -2.20 -6.93
N VAL A 216 -8.76 -2.02 -6.91
CA VAL A 216 -7.89 -1.99 -8.09
C VAL A 216 -6.76 -3.01 -7.96
N ALA A 217 -6.58 -3.84 -8.99
CA ALA A 217 -5.44 -4.73 -9.15
C ALA A 217 -4.26 -3.98 -9.77
N VAL A 218 -3.16 -3.76 -9.03
CA VAL A 218 -2.10 -2.84 -9.50
C VAL A 218 -0.94 -3.54 -10.22
N ASP A 219 -0.69 -4.83 -9.98
CA ASP A 219 0.45 -5.55 -10.56
C ASP A 219 0.08 -6.83 -11.34
N ASN A 220 -1.14 -7.35 -11.13
CA ASN A 220 -1.65 -8.51 -11.83
C ASN A 220 -0.69 -9.72 -11.75
N VAL A 221 -0.72 -10.62 -12.72
CA VAL A 221 0.15 -11.80 -12.83
C VAL A 221 1.60 -11.46 -13.22
N LEU A 222 1.93 -10.18 -13.42
CA LEU A 222 3.25 -9.78 -13.90
C LEU A 222 4.35 -10.17 -12.90
N GLU A 223 4.07 -10.13 -11.60
CA GLU A 223 5.00 -10.59 -10.57
C GLU A 223 5.42 -12.05 -10.76
N ILE A 224 4.46 -12.93 -11.06
CA ILE A 224 4.73 -14.36 -11.33
C ILE A 224 5.42 -14.54 -12.68
N ALA A 225 4.99 -13.80 -13.70
CA ALA A 225 5.59 -13.89 -15.02
C ALA A 225 7.05 -13.46 -15.02
N GLU A 226 7.36 -12.36 -14.33
CA GLU A 226 8.72 -11.80 -14.25
C GLU A 226 9.68 -12.66 -13.44
N ALA A 227 9.18 -13.47 -12.53
CA ALA A 227 9.99 -14.38 -11.75
C ALA A 227 10.59 -15.54 -12.59
N ARG A 228 10.10 -15.76 -13.83
CA ARG A 228 10.64 -16.79 -14.71
C ARG A 228 12.03 -16.42 -15.23
N PRO A 229 12.99 -17.35 -15.26
CA PRO A 229 14.36 -17.08 -15.73
C PRO A 229 14.45 -16.63 -17.22
N ASP A 230 13.44 -16.99 -18.02
CA ASP A 230 13.35 -16.66 -19.45
C ASP A 230 12.47 -15.45 -19.74
N PHE A 231 12.01 -14.72 -18.70
CA PHE A 231 11.17 -13.56 -18.86
C PHE A 231 11.94 -12.42 -19.56
N GLN A 232 11.34 -11.89 -20.60
CA GLN A 232 11.81 -10.69 -21.28
C GLN A 232 10.60 -9.85 -21.69
N MET A 233 10.68 -8.56 -21.46
CA MET A 233 9.63 -7.61 -21.84
C MET A 233 10.30 -6.31 -22.27
N SER A 234 10.12 -5.94 -23.54
CA SER A 234 10.60 -4.66 -24.06
C SER A 234 9.85 -3.48 -23.44
N ASP A 235 10.36 -2.27 -23.58
CA ASP A 235 9.65 -1.06 -23.13
C ASP A 235 8.34 -0.85 -23.88
N GLU A 236 8.30 -1.22 -25.19
CA GLU A 236 7.09 -1.16 -26.00
C GLU A 236 6.03 -2.16 -25.52
N ASP A 237 6.42 -3.41 -25.25
CA ASP A 237 5.51 -4.43 -24.71
C ASP A 237 5.02 -4.05 -23.32
N PHE A 238 5.92 -3.49 -22.48
CA PHE A 238 5.52 -3.02 -21.16
C PHE A 238 4.51 -1.88 -21.23
N SER A 239 4.74 -0.90 -22.11
CA SER A 239 3.80 0.22 -22.28
C SER A 239 2.42 -0.29 -22.73
N ALA A 240 2.37 -1.19 -23.71
CA ALA A 240 1.12 -1.80 -24.18
C ALA A 240 0.42 -2.61 -23.07
N PHE A 241 1.19 -3.35 -22.27
CA PHE A 241 0.64 -4.11 -21.16
C PHE A 241 0.14 -3.21 -20.01
N ALA A 242 0.85 -2.12 -19.71
CA ALA A 242 0.44 -1.15 -18.70
C ALA A 242 -0.88 -0.45 -19.09
N ASP A 243 -1.02 -0.05 -20.35
CA ASP A 243 -2.27 0.50 -20.88
C ASP A 243 -3.42 -0.51 -20.80
N TYR A 244 -3.17 -1.76 -21.20
CA TYR A 244 -4.15 -2.84 -21.06
C TYR A 244 -4.55 -3.03 -19.58
N GLN A 245 -3.58 -3.12 -18.68
CA GLN A 245 -3.85 -3.29 -17.25
C GLN A 245 -4.66 -2.12 -16.68
N LEU A 246 -4.37 -0.88 -17.05
CA LEU A 246 -5.14 0.28 -16.60
C LEU A 246 -6.64 0.18 -17.00
N HIS A 247 -6.95 -0.45 -18.12
CA HIS A 247 -8.33 -0.63 -18.59
C HIS A 247 -9.07 -1.79 -17.91
N ILE A 248 -8.35 -2.74 -17.32
CA ILE A 248 -8.98 -3.94 -16.74
C ILE A 248 -8.82 -4.06 -15.22
N CYS A 249 -7.99 -3.22 -14.60
CA CYS A 249 -7.59 -3.36 -13.20
C CYS A 249 -8.75 -3.28 -12.18
N GLU A 250 -9.89 -2.70 -12.55
CA GLU A 250 -11.11 -2.67 -11.70
C GLU A 250 -12.02 -3.89 -11.90
N LYS A 251 -11.73 -4.78 -12.87
CA LYS A 251 -12.55 -5.96 -13.09
C LYS A 251 -12.37 -6.97 -11.98
N ARG A 252 -13.47 -7.49 -11.42
CA ARG A 252 -13.45 -8.43 -10.28
C ARG A 252 -12.58 -9.65 -10.52
N GLU A 253 -12.62 -10.22 -11.74
CA GLU A 253 -11.79 -11.35 -12.14
C GLU A 253 -10.29 -11.05 -12.12
N MET A 254 -9.90 -9.78 -12.17
CA MET A 254 -8.49 -9.36 -12.15
C MET A 254 -7.96 -9.16 -10.73
N LEU A 255 -8.83 -8.89 -9.76
CA LEU A 255 -8.41 -8.65 -8.37
C LEU A 255 -7.69 -9.87 -7.78
N GLY A 256 -8.22 -11.07 -8.02
CA GLY A 256 -7.62 -12.31 -7.51
C GLY A 256 -6.27 -12.69 -8.11
N SER A 257 -5.84 -12.03 -9.19
CA SER A 257 -4.56 -12.28 -9.86
C SER A 257 -3.45 -11.31 -9.45
N SER A 258 -3.77 -10.32 -8.60
CA SER A 258 -2.83 -9.26 -8.18
C SER A 258 -2.36 -9.48 -6.76
N SER A 259 -1.07 -9.35 -6.52
CA SER A 259 -0.48 -9.41 -5.17
C SER A 259 -0.77 -8.13 -4.41
N HIS A 260 -0.65 -7.00 -5.08
CA HIS A 260 -0.92 -5.69 -4.53
C HIS A 260 -2.25 -5.16 -5.05
N LEU A 261 -3.06 -4.66 -4.13
CA LEU A 261 -4.40 -4.14 -4.37
C LEU A 261 -4.53 -2.76 -3.74
N LEU A 262 -5.37 -1.90 -4.35
CA LEU A 262 -5.77 -0.62 -3.78
C LEU A 262 -7.28 -0.63 -3.52
N TYR A 263 -7.68 -0.44 -2.28
CA TYR A 263 -9.03 -0.08 -1.91
C TYR A 263 -9.16 1.44 -1.93
N ILE A 264 -10.13 1.95 -2.67
CA ILE A 264 -10.32 3.39 -2.85
C ILE A 264 -11.71 3.76 -2.36
N CYS A 265 -11.77 4.69 -1.41
CA CYS A 265 -13.02 5.19 -0.86
C CYS A 265 -13.02 6.71 -0.72
N ARG A 266 -14.22 7.27 -0.58
CA ARG A 266 -14.46 8.70 -0.38
C ARG A 266 -15.07 8.94 0.99
N LYS A 267 -14.47 9.83 1.78
CA LYS A 267 -15.07 10.28 3.04
C LYS A 267 -16.38 11.00 2.75
N HIS A 268 -17.42 10.66 3.53
CA HIS A 268 -18.71 11.32 3.41
C HIS A 268 -18.56 12.84 3.44
N ALA A 269 -19.25 13.55 2.56
CA ALA A 269 -19.42 14.98 2.70
C ALA A 269 -20.18 15.21 4.01
N GLY A 270 -19.63 16.01 4.93
CA GLY A 270 -20.35 16.36 6.14
C GLY A 270 -21.75 16.86 5.76
N ALA A 271 -22.76 16.52 6.55
CA ALA A 271 -24.09 17.09 6.38
C ALA A 271 -23.91 18.62 6.39
N GLY A 272 -24.12 19.26 5.24
CA GLY A 272 -24.06 20.71 5.15
C GLY A 272 -25.03 21.31 6.19
N LEU A 273 -24.47 22.12 7.09
CA LEU A 273 -25.23 22.92 8.03
C LEU A 273 -26.04 23.94 7.26
#